data_65fe89ec48a3d9521913f6aa1f71ef03
#
_entry.id   65fe89ec48a3d9521913f6aa1f71ef03
#
_cell.length_a   1.000
_cell.length_b   1.000
_cell.length_c   1.000
_cell.angle_alpha   90.00
_cell.angle_beta   90.00
_cell.angle_gamma   90.00
#
_symmetry.space_group_name_H-M   'P 1'
#
loop_
_entity.id
_entity.type
_entity.pdbx_description
1 polymer ?
#
loop_
_entity_poly.entity_id
_entity_poly.type
_entity_poly.pdbx_seq_one_letter_code
_entity_poly.pdbx_strand_id
1 'polypeptide(L)'
;DLRIALTPLSLGLEEVVVTAQPTGAGSTSKIGEEAIRHIQPMSIGDMFQLLPGNLSVNPNLNGVGQAAIREIGSNANNALGAAVIVDGAPLSNDGNLQALSPSLAGSASNQSQNGMSDQTTAGKGVDLRSVSPDNVESMEVIRGIPSVEYGNLTSGVVIVKTKTGSTPWEAKFKADPYSKMVYAGKGFTLKNGSAINAGIDWTQSFGDTRKRYLGYDRISATLGYSKSFDVAGRPMLLRLNGSFYSNVNNSKTDPQMQVTSSTFENKNIGARLNAEGSWKINGAALTSLEYGFMVSQAYQSDRLHEYVASASGVISNTLKPGVYEGI
;
A
#
# COMPACT_ATOMS: atom_id res chain seq x y z
N ASP A 1 -40.49 19.10 -46.21
CA ASP A 1 -39.53 19.72 -45.32
C ASP A 1 -39.37 18.89 -44.06
N LEU A 2 -38.27 18.13 -43.99
CA LEU A 2 -37.92 17.33 -42.81
C LEU A 2 -37.14 18.24 -41.85
N ARG A 3 -37.74 18.65 -40.73
CA ARG A 3 -37.02 19.40 -39.66
C ARG A 3 -36.50 18.42 -38.63
N ILE A 4 -35.21 18.16 -38.65
CA ILE A 4 -34.52 17.39 -37.63
C ILE A 4 -34.07 18.34 -36.51
N ALA A 5 -34.72 18.25 -35.36
CA ALA A 5 -34.28 18.95 -34.17
C ALA A 5 -33.23 18.10 -33.47
N LEU A 6 -31.96 18.52 -33.51
CA LEU A 6 -30.91 17.95 -32.73
C LEU A 6 -30.91 18.60 -31.33
N THR A 7 -31.21 17.82 -30.31
CA THR A 7 -31.02 18.24 -28.94
C THR A 7 -29.51 18.12 -28.64
N PRO A 8 -28.82 19.20 -28.28
CA PRO A 8 -27.43 19.10 -27.89
C PRO A 8 -27.35 18.27 -26.60
N LEU A 9 -26.73 17.11 -26.67
CA LEU A 9 -26.34 16.34 -25.52
C LEU A 9 -25.12 17.06 -24.90
N SER A 10 -25.37 17.97 -23.96
CA SER A 10 -24.30 18.51 -23.12
C SER A 10 -23.88 17.39 -22.18
N LEU A 11 -22.84 16.65 -22.53
CA LEU A 11 -22.06 15.91 -21.56
C LEU A 11 -21.43 16.95 -20.61
N GLY A 12 -22.09 17.21 -19.49
CA GLY A 12 -21.43 17.87 -18.38
C GLY A 12 -20.35 16.93 -17.90
N LEU A 13 -19.11 17.17 -18.34
CA LEU A 13 -17.94 16.64 -17.65
C LEU A 13 -17.98 17.30 -16.28
N GLU A 14 -18.35 16.55 -15.25
CA GLU A 14 -18.15 17.01 -13.89
C GLU A 14 -16.65 17.26 -13.75
N GLU A 15 -16.29 18.49 -13.45
CA GLU A 15 -14.93 18.90 -13.22
C GLU A 15 -14.40 18.04 -12.09
N VAL A 16 -13.40 17.20 -12.37
CA VAL A 16 -12.69 16.44 -11.33
C VAL A 16 -11.89 17.45 -10.54
N VAL A 17 -12.54 18.06 -9.57
CA VAL A 17 -11.89 19.00 -8.67
C VAL A 17 -11.01 18.19 -7.73
N VAL A 18 -9.75 18.02 -8.11
CA VAL A 18 -8.70 17.56 -7.19
C VAL A 18 -8.37 18.72 -6.25
N THR A 19 -9.32 19.08 -5.42
CA THR A 19 -9.10 20.07 -4.37
C THR A 19 -8.94 19.34 -3.06
N ALA A 20 -7.76 19.51 -2.48
CA ALA A 20 -7.62 19.41 -1.04
C ALA A 20 -8.62 20.40 -0.41
N GLN A 21 -9.78 19.94 -0.02
CA GLN A 21 -10.68 20.75 0.78
C GLN A 21 -10.09 20.84 2.19
N PRO A 22 -9.69 22.03 2.65
CA PRO A 22 -9.27 22.20 4.02
C PRO A 22 -10.52 22.04 4.91
N THR A 23 -10.69 20.85 5.47
CA THR A 23 -11.68 20.59 6.49
C THR A 23 -11.04 20.85 7.86
N GLY A 24 -11.25 22.03 8.44
CA GLY A 24 -10.76 22.35 9.78
C GLY A 24 -9.45 23.15 9.82
N ALA A 25 -8.95 23.42 11.03
CA ALA A 25 -7.75 24.24 11.31
C ALA A 25 -6.42 23.61 10.92
N GLY A 26 -6.41 22.49 10.20
CA GLY A 26 -5.21 21.75 9.75
C GLY A 26 -5.12 21.60 8.25
N SER A 27 -3.94 21.30 7.74
CA SER A 27 -3.72 20.98 6.33
C SER A 27 -4.18 19.55 6.01
N THR A 28 -5.47 19.37 5.84
CA THR A 28 -6.09 18.10 5.44
C THR A 28 -6.30 18.08 3.93
N SER A 29 -5.95 16.96 3.30
CA SER A 29 -6.18 16.73 1.88
C SER A 29 -6.98 15.45 1.71
N LYS A 30 -8.12 15.51 1.00
CA LYS A 30 -8.95 14.35 0.71
C LYS A 30 -8.89 14.03 -0.79
N ILE A 31 -8.63 12.78 -1.10
CA ILE A 31 -8.56 12.21 -2.45
C ILE A 31 -9.75 11.27 -2.59
N GLY A 32 -10.67 11.59 -3.49
CA GLY A 32 -11.85 10.78 -3.75
C GLY A 32 -11.63 9.72 -4.84
N GLU A 33 -12.63 8.87 -5.03
CA GLU A 33 -12.59 7.76 -5.97
C GLU A 33 -12.31 8.21 -7.41
N GLU A 34 -12.89 9.32 -7.86
CA GLU A 34 -12.68 9.83 -9.23
C GLU A 34 -11.25 10.22 -9.48
N ALA A 35 -10.61 10.92 -8.53
CA ALA A 35 -9.21 11.28 -8.63
C ALA A 35 -8.31 10.02 -8.64
N ILE A 36 -8.63 9.02 -7.82
CA ILE A 36 -7.95 7.73 -7.79
C ILE A 36 -8.09 7.02 -9.16
N ARG A 37 -9.30 6.99 -9.71
CA ARG A 37 -9.56 6.40 -11.03
C ARG A 37 -8.82 7.12 -12.15
N HIS A 38 -8.66 8.42 -12.05
CA HIS A 38 -7.96 9.22 -13.06
C HIS A 38 -6.46 8.91 -13.11
N ILE A 39 -5.79 8.84 -11.97
CA ILE A 39 -4.34 8.59 -11.92
C ILE A 39 -3.98 7.10 -12.03
N GLN A 40 -4.94 6.20 -11.81
CA GLN A 40 -4.72 4.76 -11.85
C GLN A 40 -3.48 4.32 -11.07
N PRO A 41 -3.44 4.54 -9.75
CA PRO A 41 -2.26 4.26 -8.94
C PRO A 41 -1.97 2.76 -8.89
N MET A 42 -0.72 2.39 -8.67
CA MET A 42 -0.30 1.00 -8.49
C MET A 42 -0.26 0.62 -7.00
N SER A 43 -0.15 1.61 -6.12
CA SER A 43 -0.20 1.50 -4.67
C SER A 43 -0.88 2.73 -4.06
N ILE A 44 -1.31 2.64 -2.81
CA ILE A 44 -1.82 3.85 -2.13
C ILE A 44 -0.73 4.91 -1.94
N GLY A 45 0.55 4.53 -1.99
CA GLY A 45 1.67 5.46 -1.98
C GLY A 45 1.69 6.40 -3.19
N ASP A 46 1.24 5.93 -4.35
CA ASP A 46 1.21 6.75 -5.57
C ASP A 46 0.14 7.86 -5.49
N MET A 47 -0.85 7.72 -4.60
CA MET A 47 -1.88 8.75 -4.41
C MET A 47 -1.30 10.02 -3.78
N PHE A 48 -0.15 9.94 -3.10
CA PHE A 48 0.50 11.11 -2.51
C PHE A 48 0.92 12.14 -3.56
N GLN A 49 1.10 11.75 -4.82
CA GLN A 49 1.36 12.70 -5.92
C GLN A 49 0.24 13.71 -6.14
N LEU A 50 -0.98 13.41 -5.68
CA LEU A 50 -2.11 14.33 -5.75
C LEU A 50 -2.11 15.36 -4.62
N LEU A 51 -1.24 15.21 -3.64
CA LEU A 51 -1.14 16.15 -2.53
C LEU A 51 -0.36 17.39 -2.94
N PRO A 52 -0.79 18.58 -2.51
CA PRO A 52 -0.04 19.82 -2.78
C PRO A 52 1.40 19.74 -2.27
N GLY A 53 2.35 20.09 -3.11
CA GLY A 53 3.77 20.10 -2.80
C GLY A 53 4.50 18.79 -3.11
N ASN A 54 3.81 17.74 -3.54
CA ASN A 54 4.44 16.50 -3.96
C ASN A 54 4.68 16.52 -5.48
N LEU A 55 5.81 15.93 -5.87
CA LEU A 55 6.13 15.75 -7.29
C LEU A 55 5.49 14.46 -7.79
N SER A 56 4.98 14.52 -9.02
CA SER A 56 4.56 13.32 -9.73
C SER A 56 5.81 12.56 -10.19
N VAL A 57 5.94 11.34 -9.73
CA VAL A 57 7.01 10.41 -10.12
C VAL A 57 6.40 9.11 -10.64
N ASN A 58 7.13 8.43 -11.51
CA ASN A 58 6.68 7.11 -11.94
C ASN A 58 6.57 6.15 -10.74
N PRO A 59 5.51 5.34 -10.66
CA PRO A 59 5.36 4.36 -9.60
C PRO A 59 6.56 3.42 -9.55
N ASN A 60 7.17 3.31 -8.38
CA ASN A 60 8.26 2.38 -8.12
C ASN A 60 7.87 1.47 -6.95
N LEU A 61 7.49 0.24 -7.27
CA LEU A 61 7.10 -0.75 -6.28
C LEU A 61 8.27 -1.62 -5.78
N ASN A 62 9.48 -1.42 -6.28
CA ASN A 62 10.65 -2.18 -5.84
C ASN A 62 11.16 -1.76 -4.46
N GLY A 63 10.79 -0.58 -3.99
CA GLY A 63 11.07 -0.10 -2.64
C GLY A 63 9.85 -0.21 -1.73
N VAL A 64 10.05 -0.29 -0.41
CA VAL A 64 8.95 -0.18 0.56
C VAL A 64 8.32 1.20 0.43
N GLY A 65 7.03 1.23 0.13
CA GLY A 65 6.27 2.46 0.04
C GLY A 65 5.94 2.98 1.45
N GLN A 66 6.66 3.96 1.93
CA GLN A 66 6.41 4.59 3.23
C GLN A 66 5.51 5.82 3.09
N ALA A 67 4.73 6.12 4.13
CA ALA A 67 3.95 7.35 4.20
C ALA A 67 4.87 8.53 4.55
N ALA A 68 5.44 9.18 3.52
CA ALA A 68 6.26 10.38 3.71
C ALA A 68 5.36 11.61 3.87
N ILE A 69 5.10 12.02 5.10
CA ILE A 69 4.35 13.21 5.43
C ILE A 69 5.31 14.23 6.07
N ARG A 70 5.48 15.41 5.44
CA ARG A 70 6.36 16.50 5.92
C ARG A 70 7.85 16.18 5.98
N GLU A 71 8.33 15.28 5.16
CA GLU A 71 9.72 14.87 5.22
C GLU A 71 10.51 15.32 4.01
N ILE A 72 11.71 15.80 4.28
CA ILE A 72 12.71 16.14 3.27
C ILE A 72 13.80 15.06 3.35
N GLY A 73 13.77 14.14 2.40
CA GLY A 73 14.77 13.06 2.29
C GLY A 73 14.27 11.67 2.71
N SER A 74 15.02 10.67 2.33
CA SER A 74 14.75 9.25 2.63
C SER A 74 15.38 8.85 3.96
N ASN A 75 14.77 9.18 5.08
CA ASN A 75 15.18 8.66 6.37
C ASN A 75 14.38 7.41 6.73
N ALA A 76 15.06 6.29 6.93
CA ALA A 76 14.42 5.03 7.32
C ALA A 76 13.66 5.10 8.65
N ASN A 77 13.96 6.09 9.50
CA ASN A 77 13.29 6.31 10.78
C ASN A 77 11.95 7.05 10.69
N ASN A 78 11.57 7.50 9.52
CA ASN A 78 10.34 8.26 9.28
C ASN A 78 9.08 7.39 9.39
N ALA A 79 9.27 6.10 9.37
CA ALA A 79 8.23 5.11 9.55
C ALA A 79 7.41 5.30 10.83
N LEU A 80 8.03 5.81 11.89
CA LEU A 80 7.36 6.04 13.18
C LEU A 80 6.59 7.35 13.23
N GLY A 81 6.76 8.20 12.22
CA GLY A 81 6.14 9.54 12.19
C GLY A 81 4.72 9.58 11.64
N ALA A 82 4.35 8.66 10.78
CA ALA A 82 3.05 8.65 10.11
C ALA A 82 2.22 7.42 10.50
N ALA A 83 0.99 7.64 10.94
CA ALA A 83 0.03 6.55 11.14
C ALA A 83 -0.77 6.31 9.87
N VAL A 84 -1.02 5.04 9.53
CA VAL A 84 -1.91 4.65 8.44
C VAL A 84 -3.10 3.90 9.04
N ILE A 85 -4.29 4.40 8.77
CA ILE A 85 -5.55 3.87 9.30
C ILE A 85 -6.37 3.38 8.11
N VAL A 86 -6.77 2.13 8.13
CA VAL A 86 -7.63 1.54 7.10
C VAL A 86 -8.94 1.13 7.75
N ASP A 87 -10.05 1.69 7.26
CA ASP A 87 -11.41 1.43 7.77
C ASP A 87 -11.50 1.56 9.31
N GLY A 88 -10.96 2.66 9.84
CA GLY A 88 -11.02 2.98 11.27
C GLY A 88 -10.00 2.24 12.16
N ALA A 89 -9.19 1.34 11.60
CA ALA A 89 -8.20 0.59 12.36
C ALA A 89 -6.76 0.93 11.96
N PRO A 90 -5.87 1.24 12.91
CA PRO A 90 -4.48 1.57 12.61
C PRO A 90 -3.69 0.35 12.18
N LEU A 91 -2.91 0.47 11.11
CA LEU A 91 -1.92 -0.52 10.71
C LEU A 91 -0.69 -0.39 11.62
N SER A 92 -0.08 -1.52 11.98
CA SER A 92 1.14 -1.51 12.82
C SER A 92 2.32 -0.92 12.05
N ASN A 93 2.96 0.09 12.64
CA ASN A 93 4.22 0.65 12.16
C ASN A 93 5.42 -0.22 12.51
N ASP A 94 5.31 -1.05 13.55
CA ASP A 94 6.44 -1.80 14.14
C ASP A 94 6.60 -3.18 13.50
N GLY A 95 5.59 -3.66 12.78
CA GLY A 95 5.54 -5.01 12.23
C GLY A 95 6.33 -5.21 10.93
N ASN A 96 6.81 -4.14 10.31
CA ASN A 96 7.50 -4.22 9.02
C ASN A 96 9.01 -4.19 9.20
N LEU A 97 9.65 -5.34 9.08
CA LEU A 97 11.10 -5.54 9.20
C LEU A 97 11.76 -5.83 7.83
N GLN A 98 11.08 -5.52 6.72
CA GLN A 98 11.61 -5.80 5.38
C GLN A 98 12.92 -5.10 5.14
N ALA A 99 13.95 -5.85 4.76
CA ALA A 99 15.16 -5.35 4.14
C ALA A 99 15.07 -5.59 2.63
N LEU A 100 15.26 -4.53 1.83
CA LEU A 100 15.24 -4.66 0.39
C LEU A 100 16.66 -4.61 -0.17
N SER A 101 17.02 -5.64 -0.92
CA SER A 101 18.34 -5.78 -1.58
C SER A 101 19.54 -5.66 -0.62
N PRO A 102 19.60 -6.41 0.47
CA PRO A 102 20.81 -6.47 1.27
C PRO A 102 21.94 -7.05 0.40
N SER A 103 23.11 -6.44 0.47
CA SER A 103 24.33 -6.95 -0.17
C SER A 103 25.42 -7.05 0.88
N LEU A 104 26.01 -8.25 1.00
CA LEU A 104 27.15 -8.48 1.87
C LEU A 104 28.48 -8.07 1.21
N ALA A 105 28.51 -8.05 -0.14
CA ALA A 105 29.67 -7.66 -0.94
C ALA A 105 29.75 -6.17 -1.25
N GLY A 106 28.96 -5.34 -0.60
CA GLY A 106 28.94 -3.91 -0.82
C GLY A 106 30.26 -3.25 -0.56
N SER A 107 30.70 -2.37 -1.47
CA SER A 107 31.84 -1.49 -1.25
C SER A 107 31.65 -0.69 0.03
N ALA A 108 32.72 -0.52 0.82
CA ALA A 108 32.70 0.24 2.07
C ALA A 108 32.16 1.67 1.93
N SER A 109 32.14 2.24 0.73
CA SER A 109 31.57 3.55 0.41
C SER A 109 30.04 3.59 0.32
N ASN A 110 29.37 2.45 0.21
CA ASN A 110 27.92 2.35 0.07
C ASN A 110 27.23 1.64 1.24
N GLN A 111 27.93 1.49 2.36
CA GLN A 111 27.39 0.78 3.53
C GLN A 111 26.12 1.41 4.09
N SER A 112 25.91 2.70 3.90
CA SER A 112 24.68 3.38 4.32
C SER A 112 23.49 3.14 3.37
N GLN A 113 23.74 2.64 2.16
CA GLN A 113 22.70 2.28 1.19
C GLN A 113 22.51 0.77 1.05
N ASN A 114 23.42 -0.01 1.59
CA ASN A 114 23.36 -1.46 1.57
C ASN A 114 22.60 -1.97 2.77
N GLY A 115 21.69 -2.88 2.55
CA GLY A 115 20.70 -3.39 3.47
C GLY A 115 21.17 -3.84 4.85
N MET A 116 22.47 -3.91 5.12
CA MET A 116 22.95 -4.22 6.48
C MET A 116 22.69 -3.09 7.48
N SER A 117 22.81 -1.82 7.08
CA SER A 117 22.42 -0.71 7.96
C SER A 117 20.90 -0.62 8.12
N ASP A 118 20.16 -1.04 7.10
CA ASP A 118 18.72 -1.11 7.09
C ASP A 118 18.18 -2.29 7.93
N GLN A 119 18.94 -3.34 8.09
CA GLN A 119 18.58 -4.48 8.95
C GLN A 119 18.64 -4.14 10.43
N THR A 120 19.40 -3.14 10.81
CA THR A 120 19.55 -2.69 12.20
C THR A 120 18.54 -1.62 12.60
N THR A 121 17.80 -1.04 11.65
CA THR A 121 16.77 -0.03 11.95
C THR A 121 15.47 -0.71 12.35
N ALA A 122 14.95 -0.33 13.51
CA ALA A 122 13.65 -0.77 13.97
C ALA A 122 12.56 -0.24 13.05
N GLY A 123 11.75 -1.15 12.52
CA GLY A 123 10.50 -0.86 11.79
C GLY A 123 10.64 0.09 10.59
N LYS A 124 10.09 -0.30 9.46
CA LYS A 124 10.02 0.57 8.26
C LYS A 124 8.65 1.21 8.08
N GLY A 125 7.82 1.17 9.12
CA GLY A 125 6.45 1.61 9.07
C GLY A 125 5.57 0.74 8.19
N VAL A 126 4.36 1.23 7.93
CA VAL A 126 3.42 0.53 7.08
C VAL A 126 3.93 0.49 5.64
N ASP A 127 3.99 -0.70 5.06
CA ASP A 127 4.23 -0.85 3.63
C ASP A 127 2.95 -0.53 2.84
N LEU A 128 2.91 0.65 2.23
CA LEU A 128 1.77 1.12 1.45
C LEU A 128 1.47 0.26 0.22
N ARG A 129 2.41 -0.58 -0.20
CA ARG A 129 2.19 -1.55 -1.30
C ARG A 129 1.25 -2.67 -0.89
N SER A 130 1.08 -2.92 0.41
CA SER A 130 0.22 -3.98 0.93
C SER A 130 -1.28 -3.67 0.86
N VAL A 131 -1.65 -2.47 0.45
CA VAL A 131 -3.05 -2.05 0.28
C VAL A 131 -3.29 -1.80 -1.20
N SER A 132 -4.25 -2.54 -1.77
CA SER A 132 -4.66 -2.34 -3.17
C SER A 132 -5.37 -1.01 -3.34
N PRO A 133 -4.95 -0.15 -4.27
CA PRO A 133 -5.60 1.12 -4.51
C PRO A 133 -6.99 0.97 -5.16
N ASP A 134 -7.24 -0.14 -5.84
CA ASP A 134 -8.48 -0.34 -6.62
C ASP A 134 -9.71 -0.56 -5.73
N ASN A 135 -9.50 -1.03 -4.50
CA ASN A 135 -10.56 -1.17 -3.50
C ASN A 135 -10.72 0.08 -2.61
N VAL A 136 -9.98 1.16 -2.88
CA VAL A 136 -10.07 2.40 -2.10
C VAL A 136 -11.19 3.28 -2.64
N GLU A 137 -12.07 3.72 -1.75
CA GLU A 137 -13.10 4.73 -2.00
C GLU A 137 -12.55 6.14 -1.83
N SER A 138 -11.78 6.36 -0.75
CA SER A 138 -11.14 7.64 -0.50
C SER A 138 -9.90 7.49 0.38
N MET A 139 -8.97 8.42 0.21
CA MET A 139 -7.82 8.61 1.08
C MET A 139 -7.79 10.03 1.59
N GLU A 140 -7.63 10.17 2.90
CA GLU A 140 -7.49 11.46 3.56
C GLU A 140 -6.10 11.53 4.23
N VAL A 141 -5.39 12.63 4.01
CA VAL A 141 -4.07 12.85 4.59
C VAL A 141 -4.11 14.11 5.44
N ILE A 142 -3.93 13.96 6.74
CA ILE A 142 -3.88 15.04 7.71
C ILE A 142 -2.42 15.33 8.02
N ARG A 143 -1.94 16.47 7.56
CA ARG A 143 -0.55 16.95 7.73
C ARG A 143 -0.37 17.89 8.90
N GLY A 144 -1.45 18.20 9.62
CA GLY A 144 -1.50 19.04 10.78
C GLY A 144 -1.44 18.27 12.09
N ILE A 145 -2.08 18.83 13.10
CA ILE A 145 -2.36 18.17 14.37
C ILE A 145 -3.63 17.37 14.17
N PRO A 146 -3.57 16.03 14.13
CA PRO A 146 -4.76 15.21 14.00
C PRO A 146 -5.59 15.22 15.29
N SER A 147 -6.81 14.67 15.21
CA SER A 147 -7.63 14.43 16.40
C SER A 147 -6.88 13.56 17.42
N VAL A 148 -7.19 13.74 18.69
CA VAL A 148 -6.68 12.92 19.81
C VAL A 148 -7.05 11.45 19.71
N GLU A 149 -7.97 11.10 18.81
CA GLU A 149 -8.32 9.70 18.48
C GLU A 149 -7.15 8.93 17.88
N TYR A 150 -6.22 9.65 17.24
CA TYR A 150 -5.10 9.04 16.53
C TYR A 150 -3.84 9.17 17.38
N GLY A 151 -3.33 8.02 17.84
CA GLY A 151 -2.08 7.92 18.61
C GLY A 151 -0.87 7.49 17.76
N ASN A 152 0.31 7.43 18.38
CA ASN A 152 1.55 6.93 17.80
C ASN A 152 1.97 7.62 16.50
N LEU A 153 1.90 8.95 16.45
CA LEU A 153 2.29 9.73 15.28
C LEU A 153 2.98 11.04 15.67
N THR A 154 3.89 11.50 14.83
CA THR A 154 4.60 12.77 14.97
C THR A 154 4.48 13.65 13.73
N SER A 155 4.23 13.07 12.55
CA SER A 155 4.22 13.82 11.27
C SER A 155 2.83 13.94 10.65
N GLY A 156 1.91 13.01 10.90
CA GLY A 156 0.55 13.07 10.38
C GLY A 156 -0.12 11.71 10.30
N VAL A 157 -1.32 11.69 9.71
CA VAL A 157 -2.13 10.48 9.57
C VAL A 157 -2.66 10.34 8.14
N VAL A 158 -2.66 9.11 7.65
CA VAL A 158 -3.29 8.68 6.39
C VAL A 158 -4.49 7.83 6.74
N ILE A 159 -5.66 8.27 6.33
CA ILE A 159 -6.91 7.55 6.56
C ILE A 159 -7.39 7.02 5.21
N VAL A 160 -7.50 5.71 5.10
CA VAL A 160 -7.98 5.01 3.90
C VAL A 160 -9.34 4.41 4.20
N LYS A 161 -10.30 4.70 3.35
CA LYS A 161 -11.62 4.03 3.37
C LYS A 161 -11.74 3.14 2.17
N THR A 162 -12.12 1.89 2.39
CA THR A 162 -12.34 0.93 1.31
C THR A 162 -13.78 0.97 0.81
N LYS A 163 -13.95 0.56 -0.46
CA LYS A 163 -15.26 0.48 -1.10
C LYS A 163 -16.16 -0.48 -0.34
N THR A 164 -17.36 -0.04 -0.06
CA THR A 164 -18.40 -0.84 0.59
C THR A 164 -19.69 -0.77 -0.20
N GLY A 165 -20.53 -1.77 -0.04
CA GLY A 165 -21.84 -1.76 -0.67
C GLY A 165 -21.86 -2.40 -2.06
N SER A 166 -22.94 -2.12 -2.80
CA SER A 166 -23.13 -2.64 -4.14
C SER A 166 -22.40 -1.75 -5.14
N THR A 167 -21.49 -2.36 -5.90
CA THR A 167 -20.78 -1.71 -7.00
C THR A 167 -20.98 -2.50 -8.28
N PRO A 168 -21.04 -1.86 -9.45
CA PRO A 168 -21.08 -2.56 -10.73
C PRO A 168 -19.83 -3.43 -10.92
N TRP A 169 -19.83 -4.30 -11.93
CA TRP A 169 -18.62 -4.96 -12.38
C TRP A 169 -17.58 -3.93 -12.77
N GLU A 170 -16.41 -4.05 -12.20
CA GLU A 170 -15.26 -3.25 -12.52
C GLU A 170 -14.10 -4.18 -12.91
N ALA A 171 -13.57 -3.98 -14.11
CA ALA A 171 -12.37 -4.66 -14.57
C ALA A 171 -11.41 -3.58 -15.09
N LYS A 172 -10.16 -3.62 -14.60
CA LYS A 172 -9.11 -2.69 -15.02
C LYS A 172 -7.92 -3.47 -15.53
N PHE A 173 -7.37 -2.99 -16.61
CA PHE A 173 -6.09 -3.46 -17.14
C PHE A 173 -5.20 -2.24 -17.38
N LYS A 174 -4.03 -2.26 -16.80
CA LYS A 174 -2.99 -1.26 -17.02
C LYS A 174 -1.73 -1.95 -17.48
N ALA A 175 -1.10 -1.42 -18.53
CA ALA A 175 0.20 -1.86 -18.99
C ALA A 175 1.01 -0.65 -19.42
N ASP A 176 2.15 -0.48 -18.82
CA ASP A 176 3.15 0.51 -19.19
C ASP A 176 4.54 -0.17 -19.23
N PRO A 177 5.60 0.52 -19.68
CA PRO A 177 6.93 -0.11 -19.76
C PRO A 177 7.46 -0.63 -18.43
N TYR A 178 7.01 -0.07 -17.30
CA TYR A 178 7.50 -0.38 -15.95
C TYR A 178 6.59 -1.35 -15.22
N SER A 179 5.30 -1.40 -15.57
CA SER A 179 4.32 -2.12 -14.78
C SER A 179 3.18 -2.71 -15.58
N LYS A 180 2.57 -3.74 -15.00
CA LYS A 180 1.34 -4.37 -15.48
C LYS A 180 0.43 -4.58 -14.27
N MET A 181 -0.84 -4.32 -14.44
CA MET A 181 -1.86 -4.52 -13.41
C MET A 181 -3.14 -5.06 -14.03
N VAL A 182 -3.76 -5.98 -13.34
CA VAL A 182 -5.09 -6.49 -13.65
C VAL A 182 -5.90 -6.45 -12.36
N TYR A 183 -7.08 -5.87 -12.42
CA TYR A 183 -8.03 -5.84 -11.30
C TYR A 183 -9.40 -6.29 -11.79
N ALA A 184 -10.09 -7.02 -10.94
CA ALA A 184 -11.50 -7.34 -11.10
C ALA A 184 -12.22 -7.24 -9.76
N GLY A 185 -13.38 -6.59 -9.75
CA GLY A 185 -14.18 -6.42 -8.54
C GLY A 185 -15.66 -6.28 -8.82
N LYS A 186 -16.47 -6.58 -7.80
CA LYS A 186 -17.92 -6.41 -7.82
C LYS A 186 -18.51 -6.33 -6.43
N GLY A 187 -19.54 -5.51 -6.28
CA GLY A 187 -20.40 -5.47 -5.11
C GLY A 187 -21.80 -6.00 -5.41
N PHE A 188 -22.40 -6.68 -4.43
CA PHE A 188 -23.74 -7.27 -4.50
C PHE A 188 -24.57 -6.78 -3.34
N THR A 189 -25.82 -6.44 -3.58
CA THR A 189 -26.82 -6.26 -2.53
C THR A 189 -27.62 -7.54 -2.38
N LEU A 190 -27.71 -8.04 -1.17
CA LEU A 190 -28.47 -9.23 -0.82
C LEU A 190 -29.92 -8.83 -0.47
N LYS A 191 -30.84 -9.79 -0.57
CA LYS A 191 -32.29 -9.58 -0.29
C LYS A 191 -32.57 -9.10 1.14
N ASN A 192 -31.66 -9.39 2.07
CA ASN A 192 -31.78 -8.97 3.48
C ASN A 192 -31.22 -7.57 3.77
N GLY A 193 -30.95 -6.78 2.73
CA GLY A 193 -30.41 -5.41 2.84
C GLY A 193 -28.93 -5.33 3.16
N SER A 194 -28.22 -6.46 3.26
CA SER A 194 -26.77 -6.45 3.38
C SER A 194 -26.10 -6.32 2.02
N ALA A 195 -24.87 -5.84 1.99
CA ALA A 195 -24.06 -5.76 0.80
C ALA A 195 -22.73 -6.47 0.98
N ILE A 196 -22.26 -7.10 -0.09
CA ILE A 196 -20.95 -7.76 -0.16
C ILE A 196 -20.19 -7.09 -1.31
N ASN A 197 -18.92 -6.76 -1.07
CA ASN A 197 -17.99 -6.28 -2.08
C ASN A 197 -16.78 -7.21 -2.12
N ALA A 198 -16.35 -7.61 -3.30
CA ALA A 198 -15.18 -8.46 -3.49
C ALA A 198 -14.32 -7.94 -4.63
N GLY A 199 -13.01 -7.99 -4.44
CA GLY A 199 -12.04 -7.58 -5.45
C GLY A 199 -10.77 -8.41 -5.37
N ILE A 200 -10.12 -8.56 -6.52
CA ILE A 200 -8.80 -9.20 -6.64
C ILE A 200 -7.95 -8.37 -7.60
N ASP A 201 -6.69 -8.17 -7.26
CA ASP A 201 -5.71 -7.56 -8.15
C ASP A 201 -4.42 -8.37 -8.22
N TRP A 202 -3.80 -8.28 -9.38
CA TRP A 202 -2.42 -8.69 -9.63
C TRP A 202 -1.66 -7.52 -10.22
N THR A 203 -0.48 -7.29 -9.69
CA THR A 203 0.40 -6.21 -10.11
C THR A 203 1.83 -6.72 -10.23
N GLN A 204 2.46 -6.44 -11.37
CA GLN A 204 3.88 -6.66 -11.61
C GLN A 204 4.55 -5.34 -11.91
N SER A 205 5.71 -5.09 -11.33
CA SER A 205 6.47 -3.85 -11.57
C SER A 205 7.98 -4.13 -11.67
N PHE A 206 8.64 -3.31 -12.51
CA PHE A 206 10.09 -3.27 -12.65
C PHE A 206 10.56 -1.84 -12.39
N GLY A 207 11.57 -1.66 -11.57
CA GLY A 207 12.09 -0.33 -11.26
C GLY A 207 12.78 0.36 -12.46
N ASP A 208 13.28 -0.43 -13.41
CA ASP A 208 13.87 0.03 -14.67
C ASP A 208 13.53 -0.98 -15.77
N THR A 209 13.06 -0.52 -16.91
CA THR A 209 12.70 -1.38 -18.06
C THR A 209 13.87 -2.19 -18.59
N ARG A 210 15.09 -1.69 -18.40
CA ARG A 210 16.33 -2.36 -18.79
C ARG A 210 16.75 -3.45 -17.78
N LYS A 211 16.24 -3.35 -16.55
CA LYS A 211 16.63 -4.21 -15.41
C LYS A 211 15.47 -5.10 -15.00
N ARG A 212 14.99 -5.94 -15.91
CA ARG A 212 13.89 -6.88 -15.64
C ARG A 212 14.24 -7.95 -14.59
N TYR A 213 15.49 -8.04 -14.21
CA TYR A 213 15.96 -8.89 -13.12
C TYR A 213 15.68 -8.27 -11.73
N LEU A 214 15.19 -7.04 -11.68
CA LEU A 214 14.68 -6.39 -10.47
C LEU A 214 13.16 -6.30 -10.58
N GLY A 215 12.46 -7.27 -10.04
CA GLY A 215 11.02 -7.38 -10.18
C GLY A 215 10.28 -7.32 -8.84
N TYR A 216 9.04 -6.88 -8.91
CA TYR A 216 8.08 -6.91 -7.84
C TYR A 216 6.76 -7.47 -8.36
N ASP A 217 6.19 -8.39 -7.62
CA ASP A 217 4.87 -8.96 -7.89
C ASP A 217 4.00 -8.83 -6.65
N ARG A 218 2.74 -8.42 -6.85
CA ARG A 218 1.72 -8.40 -5.81
C ARG A 218 0.47 -9.11 -6.29
N ILE A 219 -0.10 -9.92 -5.41
CA ILE A 219 -1.48 -10.38 -5.52
C ILE A 219 -2.19 -9.89 -4.27
N SER A 220 -3.35 -9.27 -4.43
CA SER A 220 -4.21 -8.94 -3.30
C SER A 220 -5.66 -9.30 -3.56
N ALA A 221 -6.38 -9.62 -2.50
CA ALA A 221 -7.80 -9.90 -2.52
C ALA A 221 -8.48 -9.19 -1.36
N THR A 222 -9.69 -8.70 -1.59
CA THR A 222 -10.48 -7.99 -0.60
C THR A 222 -11.90 -8.52 -0.59
N LEU A 223 -12.49 -8.59 0.60
CA LEU A 223 -13.87 -8.98 0.81
C LEU A 223 -14.49 -8.05 1.86
N GLY A 224 -15.49 -7.30 1.47
CA GLY A 224 -16.25 -6.43 2.34
C GLY A 224 -17.67 -6.95 2.55
N TYR A 225 -18.20 -6.80 3.76
CA TYR A 225 -19.58 -7.03 4.11
C TYR A 225 -20.10 -5.84 4.90
N SER A 226 -21.27 -5.32 4.54
CA SER A 226 -21.92 -4.24 5.27
C SER A 226 -23.39 -4.53 5.49
N LYS A 227 -23.87 -4.19 6.67
CA LYS A 227 -25.29 -4.32 7.02
C LYS A 227 -25.69 -3.29 8.04
N SER A 228 -26.88 -2.72 7.84
CA SER A 228 -27.58 -1.93 8.86
C SER A 228 -28.59 -2.81 9.57
N PHE A 229 -28.63 -2.68 10.90
CA PHE A 229 -29.55 -3.36 11.79
C PHE A 229 -30.34 -2.34 12.57
N ASP A 230 -31.54 -2.72 12.98
CA ASP A 230 -32.26 -2.01 14.02
C ASP A 230 -32.11 -2.74 15.35
N VAL A 231 -31.42 -2.08 16.29
CA VAL A 231 -31.24 -2.59 17.66
C VAL A 231 -32.00 -1.70 18.61
N ALA A 232 -33.04 -2.24 19.23
CA ALA A 232 -33.95 -1.49 20.12
C ALA A 232 -34.57 -0.23 19.45
N GLY A 233 -34.96 -0.34 18.17
CA GLY A 233 -35.54 0.78 17.39
C GLY A 233 -34.53 1.86 16.99
N ARG A 234 -33.23 1.53 17.01
CA ARG A 234 -32.14 2.49 16.69
C ARG A 234 -31.20 1.88 15.67
N PRO A 235 -30.77 2.68 14.64
CA PRO A 235 -29.94 2.14 13.58
C PRO A 235 -28.51 1.87 14.08
N MET A 236 -28.05 0.68 13.77
CA MET A 236 -26.68 0.22 13.98
C MET A 236 -26.08 -0.21 12.63
N LEU A 237 -24.93 0.29 12.30
CA LEU A 237 -24.17 -0.11 11.11
C LEU A 237 -23.04 -1.05 11.51
N LEU A 238 -22.90 -2.15 10.79
CA LEU A 238 -21.77 -3.06 10.89
C LEU A 238 -21.09 -3.17 9.52
N ARG A 239 -19.78 -3.03 9.49
CA ARG A 239 -18.91 -3.30 8.34
C ARG A 239 -17.85 -4.31 8.76
N LEU A 240 -17.64 -5.31 7.93
CA LEU A 240 -16.57 -6.29 8.07
C LEU A 240 -15.75 -6.25 6.79
N ASN A 241 -14.45 -6.03 6.91
CA ASN A 241 -13.53 -6.00 5.78
C ASN A 241 -12.40 -7.00 6.00
N GLY A 242 -12.26 -7.94 5.07
CA GLY A 242 -11.14 -8.86 5.00
C GLY A 242 -10.23 -8.46 3.85
N SER A 243 -8.93 -8.46 4.06
CA SER A 243 -7.95 -8.26 2.99
C SER A 243 -6.80 -9.26 3.12
N PHE A 244 -6.35 -9.73 1.98
CA PHE A 244 -5.18 -10.59 1.82
C PHE A 244 -4.23 -9.93 0.84
N TYR A 245 -2.94 -10.04 1.10
CA TYR A 245 -1.90 -9.61 0.17
C TYR A 245 -0.70 -10.56 0.20
N SER A 246 -0.06 -10.68 -0.95
CA SER A 246 1.21 -11.38 -1.12
C SER A 246 2.10 -10.52 -2.00
N ASN A 247 3.15 -9.97 -1.42
CA ASN A 247 4.15 -9.15 -2.08
C ASN A 247 5.45 -9.95 -2.20
N VAL A 248 6.02 -9.99 -3.39
CA VAL A 248 7.31 -10.63 -3.64
C VAL A 248 8.21 -9.65 -4.37
N ASN A 249 9.30 -9.28 -3.73
CA ASN A 249 10.41 -8.61 -4.40
C ASN A 249 11.45 -9.64 -4.78
N ASN A 250 11.85 -9.64 -6.05
CA ASN A 250 12.85 -10.54 -6.58
C ASN A 250 13.93 -9.72 -7.26
N SER A 251 15.13 -9.74 -6.70
CA SER A 251 16.29 -9.02 -7.21
C SER A 251 17.40 -10.01 -7.54
N LYS A 252 17.89 -9.97 -8.78
CA LYS A 252 18.99 -10.80 -9.26
C LYS A 252 20.13 -9.90 -9.72
N THR A 253 21.33 -10.42 -9.75
CA THR A 253 22.49 -9.73 -10.35
C THR A 253 22.26 -9.44 -11.82
N ASP A 254 22.79 -8.34 -12.28
CA ASP A 254 22.86 -8.02 -13.70
C ASP A 254 23.52 -9.18 -14.45
N PRO A 255 22.86 -9.77 -15.47
CA PRO A 255 23.43 -10.88 -16.24
C PRO A 255 24.76 -10.54 -16.92
N GLN A 256 25.09 -9.26 -17.06
CA GLN A 256 26.37 -8.79 -17.63
C GLN A 256 27.50 -8.75 -16.61
N MET A 257 27.18 -8.88 -15.31
CA MET A 257 28.19 -8.95 -14.25
C MET A 257 28.66 -10.40 -14.06
N GLN A 258 29.88 -10.68 -14.46
CA GLN A 258 30.43 -12.06 -14.43
C GLN A 258 31.14 -12.43 -13.13
N VAL A 259 31.52 -11.45 -12.31
CA VAL A 259 32.41 -11.68 -11.15
C VAL A 259 31.64 -11.99 -9.87
N THR A 260 30.45 -11.46 -9.73
CA THR A 260 29.58 -11.68 -8.57
C THR A 260 28.19 -12.05 -9.02
N SER A 261 27.59 -13.04 -8.37
CA SER A 261 26.18 -13.39 -8.59
C SER A 261 25.44 -13.26 -7.26
N SER A 262 24.41 -12.43 -7.23
CA SER A 262 23.57 -12.24 -6.06
C SER A 262 22.10 -12.38 -6.44
N THR A 263 21.36 -13.10 -5.63
CA THR A 263 19.90 -13.15 -5.71
C THR A 263 19.31 -12.83 -4.37
N PHE A 264 18.37 -11.91 -4.37
CA PHE A 264 17.64 -11.53 -3.19
C PHE A 264 16.14 -11.71 -3.42
N GLU A 265 15.48 -12.40 -2.53
CA GLU A 265 14.04 -12.58 -2.53
C GLU A 265 13.47 -12.11 -1.19
N ASN A 266 12.58 -11.14 -1.25
CA ASN A 266 11.79 -10.70 -0.10
C ASN A 266 10.34 -11.10 -0.34
N LYS A 267 9.75 -11.81 0.62
CA LYS A 267 8.33 -12.18 0.63
C LYS A 267 7.64 -11.54 1.82
N ASN A 268 6.53 -10.88 1.56
CA ASN A 268 5.67 -10.35 2.60
C ASN A 268 4.22 -10.76 2.30
N ILE A 269 3.70 -11.68 3.08
CA ILE A 269 2.35 -12.23 2.94
C ILE A 269 1.57 -11.86 4.18
N GLY A 270 0.38 -11.32 4.02
CA GLY A 270 -0.43 -10.96 5.16
C GLY A 270 -1.93 -11.02 4.90
N ALA A 271 -2.66 -11.13 6.00
CA ALA A 271 -4.10 -11.04 6.02
C ALA A 271 -4.54 -10.09 7.13
N ARG A 272 -5.62 -9.38 6.90
CA ARG A 272 -6.26 -8.47 7.86
C ARG A 272 -7.74 -8.73 7.87
N LEU A 273 -8.31 -8.68 9.06
CA LEU A 273 -9.75 -8.68 9.27
C LEU A 273 -10.07 -7.45 10.12
N ASN A 274 -10.95 -6.62 9.61
CA ASN A 274 -11.43 -5.43 10.27
C ASN A 274 -12.94 -5.50 10.48
N ALA A 275 -13.40 -5.08 11.65
CA ALA A 275 -14.81 -4.89 11.97
C ALA A 275 -14.99 -3.46 12.49
N GLU A 276 -15.82 -2.67 11.84
CA GLU A 276 -16.14 -1.30 12.26
C GLU A 276 -17.63 -1.05 12.21
N GLY A 277 -18.08 -0.06 12.95
CA GLY A 277 -19.43 0.40 12.83
C GLY A 277 -19.81 1.47 13.83
N SER A 278 -21.07 1.85 13.77
CA SER A 278 -21.65 2.86 14.64
C SER A 278 -23.05 2.46 15.07
N TRP A 279 -23.39 2.75 16.29
CA TRP A 279 -24.75 2.58 16.84
C TRP A 279 -25.26 3.92 17.36
N LYS A 280 -26.34 4.41 16.78
CA LYS A 280 -27.00 5.65 17.22
C LYS A 280 -27.89 5.37 18.40
N ILE A 281 -27.45 5.73 19.59
CA ILE A 281 -28.16 5.44 20.85
C ILE A 281 -29.20 6.53 21.18
N ASN A 282 -28.95 7.77 20.79
CA ASN A 282 -29.80 8.94 21.04
C ASN A 282 -30.26 9.07 22.52
N GLY A 283 -29.39 8.70 23.46
CA GLY A 283 -29.61 8.83 24.88
C GLY A 283 -29.15 10.20 25.41
N ALA A 284 -29.60 10.58 26.59
CA ALA A 284 -29.25 11.87 27.20
C ALA A 284 -27.74 12.00 27.50
N ALA A 285 -27.08 10.90 27.85
CA ALA A 285 -25.63 10.86 28.17
C ALA A 285 -24.77 10.33 27.04
N LEU A 286 -25.33 9.50 26.16
CA LEU A 286 -24.60 8.86 25.05
C LEU A 286 -25.45 8.96 23.77
N THR A 287 -24.98 9.72 22.81
CA THR A 287 -25.67 9.93 21.53
C THR A 287 -25.35 8.88 20.49
N SER A 288 -24.10 8.45 20.43
CA SER A 288 -23.62 7.41 19.51
C SER A 288 -22.47 6.62 20.13
N LEU A 289 -22.34 5.38 19.72
CA LEU A 289 -21.19 4.53 20.00
C LEU A 289 -20.56 4.12 18.68
N GLU A 290 -19.30 4.50 18.49
CA GLU A 290 -18.48 4.04 17.38
C GLU A 290 -17.55 2.93 17.87
N TYR A 291 -17.39 1.90 17.07
CA TYR A 291 -16.53 0.76 17.42
C TYR A 291 -15.69 0.32 16.23
N GLY A 292 -14.48 -0.08 16.52
CA GLY A 292 -13.52 -0.63 15.54
C GLY A 292 -12.68 -1.72 16.18
N PHE A 293 -12.45 -2.77 15.44
CA PHE A 293 -11.61 -3.88 15.84
C PHE A 293 -10.86 -4.40 14.62
N MET A 294 -9.55 -4.63 14.75
CA MET A 294 -8.73 -5.19 13.70
C MET A 294 -7.82 -6.30 14.24
N VAL A 295 -7.71 -7.36 13.46
CA VAL A 295 -6.67 -8.39 13.59
C VAL A 295 -5.91 -8.44 12.29
N SER A 296 -4.58 -8.39 12.38
CA SER A 296 -3.70 -8.57 11.23
C SER A 296 -2.59 -9.55 11.57
N GLN A 297 -2.23 -10.35 10.57
CA GLN A 297 -1.09 -11.25 10.64
C GLN A 297 -0.28 -11.06 9.35
N ALA A 298 1.03 -10.94 9.50
CA ALA A 298 1.96 -10.89 8.37
C ALA A 298 3.11 -11.88 8.60
N TYR A 299 3.53 -12.49 7.52
CA TYR A 299 4.72 -13.31 7.45
C TYR A 299 5.70 -12.67 6.48
N GLN A 300 6.91 -12.42 6.96
CA GLN A 300 8.00 -11.85 6.17
C GLN A 300 9.16 -12.83 6.11
N SER A 301 9.76 -12.98 4.93
CA SER A 301 10.91 -13.83 4.69
C SER A 301 11.83 -13.18 3.70
N ASP A 302 13.07 -12.99 4.11
CA ASP A 302 14.16 -12.49 3.28
C ASP A 302 15.15 -13.62 3.02
N ARG A 303 15.51 -13.80 1.75
CA ARG A 303 16.52 -14.78 1.33
C ARG A 303 17.54 -14.11 0.44
N LEU A 304 18.78 -14.04 0.92
CA LEU A 304 19.91 -13.61 0.14
C LEU A 304 20.75 -14.84 -0.23
N HIS A 305 21.07 -14.96 -1.51
CA HIS A 305 22.08 -15.90 -1.99
C HIS A 305 23.11 -15.10 -2.77
N GLU A 306 24.36 -15.15 -2.31
CA GLU A 306 25.44 -14.39 -2.89
C GLU A 306 26.62 -15.31 -3.20
N TYR A 307 27.09 -15.23 -4.43
CA TYR A 307 28.30 -15.89 -4.89
C TYR A 307 29.34 -14.83 -5.23
N VAL A 308 30.47 -14.88 -4.56
CA VAL A 308 31.58 -13.96 -4.78
C VAL A 308 32.78 -14.76 -5.29
N ALA A 309 33.17 -14.51 -6.55
CA ALA A 309 34.42 -15.03 -7.07
C ALA A 309 35.54 -14.04 -6.73
N SER A 310 36.46 -14.43 -5.87
CA SER A 310 37.64 -13.63 -5.53
C SER A 310 38.83 -14.05 -6.39
N ALA A 311 39.42 -13.10 -7.10
CA ALA A 311 40.64 -13.35 -7.89
C ALA A 311 41.90 -13.56 -7.02
N SER A 312 41.81 -13.12 -5.74
CA SER A 312 42.88 -13.35 -4.74
C SER A 312 42.53 -14.49 -3.79
N GLY A 313 41.80 -15.49 -4.29
CA GLY A 313 41.29 -16.57 -3.48
C GLY A 313 42.37 -17.47 -2.91
N VAL A 314 42.19 -17.85 -1.68
CA VAL A 314 42.86 -18.96 -1.04
C VAL A 314 42.62 -20.21 -1.90
N ILE A 315 43.69 -20.82 -2.36
CA ILE A 315 43.59 -22.09 -3.05
C ILE A 315 43.31 -23.16 -1.99
N SER A 316 42.08 -23.63 -1.97
CA SER A 316 41.70 -24.76 -1.11
C SER A 316 41.56 -26.03 -1.94
N ASN A 317 42.16 -27.09 -1.51
CA ASN A 317 42.03 -28.40 -2.10
C ASN A 317 40.72 -29.12 -1.71
N THR A 318 39.88 -28.48 -0.88
CA THR A 318 38.63 -29.07 -0.43
C THR A 318 37.44 -28.21 -0.83
N LEU A 319 36.57 -28.77 -1.68
CA LEU A 319 35.30 -28.19 -2.09
C LEU A 319 34.21 -28.43 -1.02
N LYS A 320 34.50 -28.18 0.26
CA LYS A 320 33.47 -28.24 1.30
C LYS A 320 32.87 -26.83 1.49
N PRO A 321 31.54 -26.65 1.37
CA PRO A 321 30.94 -25.38 1.64
C PRO A 321 31.23 -24.94 3.10
N GLY A 322 31.83 -23.77 3.27
CA GLY A 322 31.86 -23.08 4.56
C GLY A 322 33.15 -23.16 5.37
N VAL A 323 34.20 -23.85 4.95
CA VAL A 323 35.51 -23.87 5.68
C VAL A 323 36.65 -23.79 4.67
N TYR A 324 37.33 -22.63 4.64
CA TYR A 324 38.54 -22.44 3.84
C TYR A 324 39.70 -22.13 4.79
N GLU A 325 40.69 -22.99 4.84
CA GLU A 325 41.97 -22.68 5.47
C GLU A 325 42.86 -22.00 4.41
N GLY A 326 43.23 -20.75 4.74
CA GLY A 326 44.18 -19.99 3.93
C GLY A 326 45.60 -20.50 4.16
N ILE A 327 46.33 -20.63 3.06
CA ILE A 327 47.80 -20.79 3.09
C ILE A 327 48.41 -19.43 2.93
#